data_7317d83179a2f1d6b78dc9d6aa4f2efc
#
_entry.id   7317d83179a2f1d6b78dc9d6aa4f2efc
#
_cell.length_a   1.000
_cell.length_b   1.000
_cell.length_c   1.000
_cell.angle_alpha   90.00
_cell.angle_beta   90.00
_cell.angle_gamma   90.00
#
_symmetry.space_group_name_H-M   'P 1'
#
loop_
_entity.id
_entity.type
_entity.pdbx_description
1 polymer ?
#
loop_
_entity_poly.entity_id
_entity_poly.type
_entity_poly.pdbx_seq_one_letter_code
_entity_poly.pdbx_strand_id
1 'polypeptide(L)'
;MKKAIFFDLDDTLLWDNKSVSVAFQKTCSYAATQVNVDPLALEQSVRAEASALYDTYETRPFTQMIGINPFEGLWGTFDDPSEDFQKMKSTIPAYQQLAWTSGLEKLGIENEDLGKELAEYFPKMRKVSPFVYEDTYEVLDQLKGKYILLLMTN
;
A
#
# COMPACT_ATOMS: atom_id res chain seq x y z
N MET A 1 -28.32 -5.43 28.51
CA MET A 1 -27.98 -4.68 27.26
C MET A 1 -26.62 -5.18 26.76
N LYS A 2 -26.53 -5.69 25.54
CA LYS A 2 -25.23 -6.08 24.95
C LYS A 2 -24.47 -4.85 24.53
N LYS A 3 -23.21 -4.73 24.95
CA LYS A 3 -22.30 -3.66 24.51
C LYS A 3 -21.58 -4.10 23.23
N ALA A 4 -21.32 -3.17 22.31
CA ALA A 4 -20.54 -3.39 21.11
C ALA A 4 -19.18 -2.70 21.22
N ILE A 5 -18.16 -3.32 20.62
CA ILE A 5 -16.81 -2.76 20.45
C ILE A 5 -16.53 -2.69 18.95
N PHE A 6 -16.14 -1.54 18.49
CA PHE A 6 -15.71 -1.31 17.12
C PHE A 6 -14.18 -1.31 17.10
N PHE A 7 -13.61 -2.12 16.23
CA PHE A 7 -12.17 -2.14 15.97
C PHE A 7 -11.90 -1.52 14.60
N ASP A 8 -10.92 -0.68 14.54
CA ASP A 8 -10.24 -0.36 13.30
C ASP A 8 -9.38 -1.54 12.88
N LEU A 9 -9.12 -1.71 11.57
CA LEU A 9 -8.39 -2.84 11.05
C LEU A 9 -6.90 -2.56 10.92
N ASP A 10 -6.56 -1.57 10.08
CA ASP A 10 -5.18 -1.32 9.68
C ASP A 10 -4.41 -0.62 10.81
N ASP A 11 -3.24 -1.15 11.14
CA ASP A 11 -2.41 -0.75 12.29
C ASP A 11 -3.11 -0.77 13.64
N THR A 12 -4.24 -1.47 13.74
CA THR A 12 -4.95 -1.77 15.00
C THR A 12 -5.00 -3.28 15.26
N LEU A 13 -5.60 -4.06 14.37
CA LEU A 13 -5.62 -5.53 14.41
C LEU A 13 -4.59 -6.14 13.45
N LEU A 14 -4.45 -5.55 12.27
CA LEU A 14 -3.40 -5.88 11.31
C LEU A 14 -2.23 -4.92 11.45
N TRP A 15 -1.04 -5.45 11.37
CA TRP A 15 0.18 -4.63 11.33
C TRP A 15 0.49 -4.21 9.89
N ASP A 16 -0.33 -3.27 9.38
CA ASP A 16 -0.31 -2.86 7.98
C ASP A 16 1.01 -2.20 7.58
N ASN A 17 1.52 -1.28 8.39
CA ASN A 17 2.80 -0.63 8.16
C ASN A 17 3.96 -1.62 8.00
N LYS A 18 3.99 -2.71 8.78
CA LYS A 18 4.99 -3.78 8.64
C LYS A 18 4.82 -4.52 7.32
N SER A 19 3.59 -4.81 6.94
CA SER A 19 3.28 -5.50 5.69
C SER A 19 3.73 -4.67 4.47
N VAL A 20 3.46 -3.37 4.46
CA VAL A 20 3.93 -2.43 3.42
C VAL A 20 5.45 -2.37 3.38
N SER A 21 6.10 -2.23 4.54
CA SER A 21 7.57 -2.17 4.63
C SER A 21 8.23 -3.45 4.09
N VAL A 22 7.71 -4.62 4.47
CA VAL A 22 8.24 -5.91 3.97
C VAL A 22 8.02 -6.06 2.47
N ALA A 23 6.88 -5.60 1.94
CA ALA A 23 6.63 -5.62 0.50
C ALA A 23 7.63 -4.74 -0.26
N PHE A 24 7.93 -3.54 0.23
CA PHE A 24 8.99 -2.69 -0.34
C PHE A 24 10.35 -3.37 -0.30
N GLN A 25 10.76 -3.90 0.85
CA GLN A 25 12.05 -4.59 1.00
C GLN A 25 12.19 -5.74 0.00
N LYS A 26 11.16 -6.58 -0.14
CA LYS A 26 11.17 -7.70 -1.10
C LYS A 26 11.27 -7.20 -2.55
N THR A 27 10.49 -6.17 -2.90
CA THR A 27 10.45 -5.63 -4.26
C THR A 27 11.77 -4.94 -4.63
N CYS A 28 12.32 -4.13 -3.74
CA CYS A 28 13.60 -3.46 -3.98
C CYS A 28 14.78 -4.44 -3.97
N SER A 29 14.73 -5.48 -3.12
CA SER A 29 15.73 -6.55 -3.15
C SER A 29 15.67 -7.34 -4.46
N TYR A 30 14.47 -7.58 -5.00
CA TYR A 30 14.31 -8.19 -6.31
C TYR A 30 14.93 -7.30 -7.41
N ALA A 31 14.64 -5.99 -7.41
CA ALA A 31 15.25 -5.06 -8.36
C ALA A 31 16.78 -5.09 -8.33
N ALA A 32 17.39 -5.21 -7.13
CA ALA A 32 18.84 -5.31 -6.96
C ALA A 32 19.44 -6.61 -7.54
N THR A 33 18.63 -7.63 -7.81
CA THR A 33 19.09 -8.82 -8.55
C THR A 33 19.12 -8.60 -10.07
N GLN A 34 18.41 -7.60 -10.57
CA GLN A 34 18.28 -7.32 -12.00
C GLN A 34 19.23 -6.19 -12.45
N VAL A 35 19.45 -5.19 -11.59
CA VAL A 35 20.28 -4.02 -11.88
C VAL A 35 21.12 -3.66 -10.66
N ASN A 36 22.20 -2.90 -10.88
CA ASN A 36 23.05 -2.43 -9.79
C ASN A 36 22.38 -1.24 -9.08
N VAL A 37 21.58 -1.54 -8.05
CA VAL A 37 20.89 -0.54 -7.22
C VAL A 37 20.92 -0.94 -5.75
N ASP A 38 21.07 0.05 -4.87
CA ASP A 38 20.86 -0.18 -3.43
C ASP A 38 19.36 -0.27 -3.14
N PRO A 39 18.86 -1.38 -2.53
CA PRO A 39 17.45 -1.56 -2.23
C PRO A 39 16.84 -0.44 -1.37
N LEU A 40 17.59 0.05 -0.39
CA LEU A 40 17.10 1.11 0.50
C LEU A 40 16.98 2.44 -0.23
N ALA A 41 17.97 2.78 -1.06
CA ALA A 41 17.92 3.98 -1.89
C ALA A 41 16.75 3.92 -2.87
N LEU A 42 16.48 2.75 -3.47
CA LEU A 42 15.34 2.56 -4.37
C LEU A 42 14.00 2.74 -3.64
N GLU A 43 13.83 2.15 -2.46
CA GLU A 43 12.61 2.34 -1.66
C GLU A 43 12.38 3.83 -1.36
N GLN A 44 13.40 4.54 -0.90
CA GLN A 44 13.30 5.97 -0.60
C GLN A 44 12.93 6.80 -1.85
N SER A 45 13.56 6.49 -2.98
CA SER A 45 13.29 7.16 -4.24
C SER A 45 11.86 6.92 -4.72
N VAL A 46 11.40 5.66 -4.73
CA VAL A 46 10.02 5.31 -5.14
C VAL A 46 8.99 5.96 -4.21
N ARG A 47 9.22 5.99 -2.90
CA ARG A 47 8.30 6.66 -1.96
C ARG A 47 8.22 8.16 -2.22
N ALA A 48 9.33 8.80 -2.53
CA ALA A 48 9.36 10.24 -2.85
C ALA A 48 8.63 10.53 -4.16
N GLU A 49 8.91 9.77 -5.23
CA GLU A 49 8.26 9.94 -6.53
C GLU A 49 6.76 9.60 -6.48
N ALA A 50 6.38 8.53 -5.76
CA ALA A 50 4.98 8.19 -5.54
C ALA A 50 4.22 9.33 -4.85
N SER A 51 4.78 9.93 -3.81
CA SER A 51 4.14 11.05 -3.11
C SER A 51 4.01 12.28 -4.01
N ALA A 52 5.08 12.66 -4.72
CA ALA A 52 5.09 13.80 -5.62
C ALA A 52 4.08 13.62 -6.77
N LEU A 53 4.05 12.44 -7.36
CA LEU A 53 3.13 12.11 -8.45
C LEU A 53 1.67 12.11 -7.99
N TYR A 54 1.39 11.51 -6.82
CA TYR A 54 0.05 11.43 -6.25
C TYR A 54 -0.58 12.82 -6.02
N ASP A 55 0.21 13.79 -5.60
CA ASP A 55 -0.24 15.16 -5.36
C ASP A 55 -0.65 15.90 -6.66
N THR A 56 -0.28 15.38 -7.84
CA THR A 56 -0.64 15.96 -9.14
C THR A 56 -2.00 15.50 -9.67
N TYR A 57 -2.57 14.42 -9.12
CA TYR A 57 -3.84 13.86 -9.63
C TYR A 57 -5.06 14.66 -9.16
N GLU A 58 -6.05 14.80 -10.03
CA GLU A 58 -7.32 15.48 -9.73
C GLU A 58 -8.11 14.79 -8.58
N THR A 59 -7.85 13.51 -8.33
CA THR A 59 -8.45 12.74 -7.25
C THR A 59 -7.84 13.04 -5.88
N ARG A 60 -6.77 13.84 -5.80
CA ARG A 60 -6.06 14.15 -4.56
C ARG A 60 -6.95 14.70 -3.43
N PRO A 61 -7.87 15.65 -3.68
CA PRO A 61 -8.78 16.13 -2.63
C PRO A 61 -9.68 15.02 -2.07
N PHE A 62 -10.17 14.14 -2.93
CA PHE A 62 -10.99 13.00 -2.52
C PHE A 62 -10.19 12.00 -1.67
N THR A 63 -9.03 11.56 -2.14
CA THR A 63 -8.19 10.60 -1.41
C THR A 63 -7.72 11.14 -0.07
N GLN A 64 -7.46 12.45 0.01
CA GLN A 64 -7.10 13.11 1.26
C GLN A 64 -8.27 13.13 2.25
N MET A 65 -9.48 13.37 1.76
CA MET A 65 -10.69 13.39 2.58
C MET A 65 -10.99 12.02 3.21
N ILE A 66 -10.78 10.93 2.46
CA ILE A 66 -11.07 9.56 2.93
C ILE A 66 -9.87 8.84 3.52
N GLY A 67 -8.69 9.49 3.58
CA GLY A 67 -7.50 8.96 4.23
C GLY A 67 -6.66 7.99 3.41
N ILE A 68 -6.88 7.84 2.10
CA ILE A 68 -6.04 7.00 1.23
C ILE A 68 -4.72 7.72 0.94
N ASN A 69 -3.62 7.09 1.33
CA ASN A 69 -2.28 7.64 1.16
C ASN A 69 -1.62 7.21 -0.17
N PRO A 70 -0.54 7.87 -0.62
CA PRO A 70 0.14 7.54 -1.88
C PRO A 70 0.61 6.08 -1.97
N PHE A 71 0.99 5.47 -0.85
CA PHE A 71 1.52 4.11 -0.85
C PHE A 71 0.43 3.06 -1.03
N GLU A 72 -0.80 3.33 -0.58
CA GLU A 72 -1.97 2.50 -0.89
C GLU A 72 -2.25 2.51 -2.39
N GLY A 73 -2.03 3.63 -3.07
CA GLY A 73 -2.09 3.74 -4.52
C GLY A 73 -1.16 2.75 -5.25
N LEU A 74 -0.02 2.39 -4.65
CA LEU A 74 0.93 1.47 -5.26
C LEU A 74 0.45 0.00 -5.32
N TRP A 75 -0.61 -0.36 -4.58
CA TRP A 75 -1.13 -1.73 -4.56
C TRP A 75 -2.66 -1.83 -4.63
N GLY A 76 -3.39 -0.75 -4.36
CA GLY A 76 -4.85 -0.72 -4.38
C GLY A 76 -5.43 -0.89 -5.78
N THR A 77 -6.62 -1.47 -5.87
CA THR A 77 -7.38 -1.64 -7.13
C THR A 77 -8.55 -0.68 -7.25
N PHE A 78 -9.05 -0.16 -6.13
CA PHE A 78 -10.11 0.84 -6.03
C PHE A 78 -11.39 0.45 -6.80
N ASP A 79 -11.90 -0.76 -6.54
CA ASP A 79 -13.02 -1.35 -7.28
C ASP A 79 -14.42 -0.87 -6.84
N ASP A 80 -14.51 0.06 -5.89
CA ASP A 80 -15.78 0.65 -5.46
C ASP A 80 -16.52 1.31 -6.64
N PRO A 81 -17.86 1.20 -6.73
CA PRO A 81 -18.63 1.71 -7.85
C PRO A 81 -18.84 3.24 -7.86
N SER A 82 -18.42 3.96 -6.81
CA SER A 82 -18.58 5.43 -6.78
C SER A 82 -17.74 6.11 -7.85
N GLU A 83 -18.18 7.29 -8.30
CA GLU A 83 -17.56 8.03 -9.40
C GLU A 83 -16.07 8.33 -9.13
N ASP A 84 -15.73 8.76 -7.91
CA ASP A 84 -14.37 9.13 -7.55
C ASP A 84 -13.44 7.90 -7.53
N PHE A 85 -13.92 6.75 -7.03
CA PHE A 85 -13.14 5.51 -7.10
C PHE A 85 -12.95 5.02 -8.54
N GLN A 86 -13.95 5.20 -9.43
CA GLN A 86 -13.79 4.85 -10.83
C GLN A 86 -12.77 5.76 -11.55
N LYS A 87 -12.69 7.05 -11.18
CA LYS A 87 -11.61 7.93 -11.65
C LYS A 87 -10.25 7.43 -11.17
N MET A 88 -10.11 7.09 -9.89
CA MET A 88 -8.88 6.49 -9.36
C MET A 88 -8.51 5.21 -10.11
N LYS A 89 -9.44 4.27 -10.25
CA LYS A 89 -9.23 3.00 -10.94
C LYS A 89 -8.67 3.18 -12.36
N SER A 90 -9.10 4.20 -13.07
CA SER A 90 -8.61 4.49 -14.43
C SER A 90 -7.17 5.02 -14.45
N THR A 91 -6.71 5.69 -13.40
CA THR A 91 -5.39 6.33 -13.34
C THR A 91 -4.34 5.50 -12.60
N ILE A 92 -4.77 4.62 -11.69
CA ILE A 92 -3.89 3.84 -10.81
C ILE A 92 -2.85 2.98 -11.55
N PRO A 93 -3.17 2.25 -12.63
CA PRO A 93 -2.16 1.46 -13.34
C PRO A 93 -0.99 2.30 -13.86
N ALA A 94 -1.29 3.49 -14.41
CA ALA A 94 -0.26 4.42 -14.86
C ALA A 94 0.53 5.00 -13.69
N TYR A 95 -0.14 5.35 -12.59
CA TYR A 95 0.49 5.82 -11.37
C TYR A 95 1.49 4.79 -10.81
N GLN A 96 1.06 3.54 -10.67
CA GLN A 96 1.90 2.45 -10.16
C GLN A 96 3.16 2.29 -11.00
N GLN A 97 3.01 2.22 -12.33
CA GLN A 97 4.14 2.11 -13.23
C GLN A 97 5.07 3.32 -13.15
N LEU A 98 4.52 4.54 -13.22
CA LEU A 98 5.31 5.77 -13.19
C LEU A 98 6.10 5.94 -11.89
N ALA A 99 5.50 5.61 -10.73
CA ALA A 99 6.18 5.71 -9.44
C ALA A 99 7.45 4.84 -9.38
N TRP A 100 7.38 3.60 -9.86
CA TRP A 100 8.53 2.70 -9.91
C TRP A 100 9.55 3.11 -10.97
N THR A 101 9.09 3.48 -12.17
CA THR A 101 9.99 3.92 -13.26
C THR A 101 10.73 5.19 -12.86
N SER A 102 10.02 6.21 -12.38
CA SER A 102 10.65 7.46 -11.93
C SER A 102 11.58 7.25 -10.74
N GLY A 103 11.24 6.33 -9.82
CA GLY A 103 12.12 5.96 -8.73
C GLY A 103 13.45 5.37 -9.19
N LEU A 104 13.45 4.56 -10.24
CA LEU A 104 14.66 4.02 -10.89
C LEU A 104 15.44 5.14 -11.62
N GLU A 105 14.74 5.97 -12.39
CA GLU A 105 15.35 7.08 -13.15
C GLU A 105 16.08 8.08 -12.26
N LYS A 106 15.54 8.39 -11.07
CA LYS A 106 16.21 9.26 -10.07
C LYS A 106 17.54 8.72 -9.59
N LEU A 107 17.73 7.40 -9.66
CA LEU A 107 18.99 6.72 -9.34
C LEU A 107 19.87 6.45 -10.58
N GLY A 108 19.51 7.05 -11.73
CA GLY A 108 20.26 6.92 -12.97
C GLY A 108 20.02 5.61 -13.72
N ILE A 109 18.91 4.89 -13.42
CA ILE A 109 18.57 3.62 -14.05
C ILE A 109 17.39 3.84 -15.01
N GLU A 110 17.68 3.97 -16.28
CA GLU A 110 16.68 4.09 -17.35
C GLU A 110 16.22 2.69 -17.79
N ASN A 111 15.24 2.12 -17.10
CA ASN A 111 14.70 0.78 -17.38
C ASN A 111 13.18 0.75 -17.13
N GLU A 112 12.41 1.14 -18.14
CA GLU A 112 10.96 1.20 -18.08
C GLU A 112 10.32 -0.21 -17.90
N ASP A 113 10.92 -1.23 -18.52
CA ASP A 113 10.40 -2.61 -18.41
C ASP A 113 10.54 -3.12 -16.97
N LEU A 114 11.68 -2.84 -16.32
CA LEU A 114 11.83 -3.16 -14.90
C LEU A 114 10.85 -2.37 -14.05
N GLY A 115 10.63 -1.08 -14.33
CA GLY A 115 9.63 -0.27 -13.63
C GLY A 115 8.23 -0.88 -13.70
N LYS A 116 7.79 -1.35 -14.87
CA LYS A 116 6.52 -2.08 -15.05
C LYS A 116 6.49 -3.37 -14.24
N GLU A 117 7.55 -4.14 -14.29
CA GLU A 117 7.67 -5.40 -13.56
C GLU A 117 7.57 -5.19 -12.04
N LEU A 118 8.26 -4.16 -11.51
CA LEU A 118 8.21 -3.82 -10.09
C LEU A 118 6.82 -3.34 -9.65
N ALA A 119 6.12 -2.59 -10.50
CA ALA A 119 4.75 -2.16 -10.27
C ALA A 119 3.77 -3.34 -10.13
N GLU A 120 4.00 -4.44 -10.85
CA GLU A 120 3.24 -5.68 -10.72
C GLU A 120 3.72 -6.56 -9.56
N TYR A 121 5.01 -6.52 -9.25
CA TYR A 121 5.63 -7.34 -8.21
C TYR A 121 5.24 -6.87 -6.81
N PHE A 122 5.22 -5.56 -6.59
CA PHE A 122 4.92 -4.97 -5.28
C PHE A 122 3.56 -5.40 -4.72
N PRO A 123 2.43 -5.32 -5.45
CA PRO A 123 1.14 -5.82 -4.98
C PRO A 123 1.15 -7.33 -4.66
N LYS A 124 1.90 -8.13 -5.41
CA LYS A 124 2.06 -9.57 -5.13
C LYS A 124 2.77 -9.78 -3.80
N MET A 125 3.85 -9.03 -3.54
CA MET A 125 4.58 -9.09 -2.26
C MET A 125 3.71 -8.62 -1.09
N ARG A 126 2.87 -7.63 -1.31
CA ARG A 126 1.89 -7.17 -0.32
C ARG A 126 0.93 -8.29 0.08
N LYS A 127 0.37 -9.02 -0.89
CA LYS A 127 -0.56 -10.14 -0.65
C LYS A 127 0.07 -11.30 0.12
N VAL A 128 1.37 -11.58 -0.09
CA VAL A 128 2.07 -12.69 0.58
C VAL A 128 2.81 -12.26 1.85
N SER A 129 2.58 -11.05 2.33
CA SER A 129 3.22 -10.51 3.53
C SER A 129 2.19 -9.96 4.53
N PRO A 130 1.16 -10.74 4.93
CA PRO A 130 0.23 -10.32 5.97
C PRO A 130 0.90 -10.43 7.35
N PHE A 131 0.69 -9.42 8.19
CA PHE A 131 1.13 -9.42 9.58
C PHE A 131 -0.03 -9.01 10.48
N VAL A 132 -0.09 -9.63 11.66
CA VAL A 132 -1.04 -9.34 12.73
C VAL A 132 -0.22 -8.98 13.97
N TYR A 133 -0.72 -8.09 14.82
CA TYR A 133 -0.09 -7.88 16.12
C TYR A 133 -0.19 -9.14 16.98
N GLU A 134 0.82 -9.38 17.80
CA GLU A 134 0.96 -10.64 18.57
C GLU A 134 -0.23 -10.90 19.51
N ASP A 135 -0.82 -9.83 20.06
CA ASP A 135 -1.93 -9.88 21.01
C ASP A 135 -3.32 -9.83 20.34
N THR A 136 -3.43 -9.63 19.04
CA THR A 136 -4.72 -9.44 18.34
C THR A 136 -5.68 -10.61 18.60
N TYR A 137 -5.24 -11.84 18.39
CA TYR A 137 -6.12 -13.01 18.56
C TYR A 137 -6.48 -13.25 20.02
N GLU A 138 -5.54 -13.06 20.94
CA GLU A 138 -5.78 -13.20 22.38
C GLU A 138 -6.85 -12.21 22.86
N VAL A 139 -6.71 -10.93 22.48
CA VAL A 139 -7.68 -9.88 22.84
C VAL A 139 -9.06 -10.16 22.26
N LEU A 140 -9.15 -10.55 20.97
CA LEU A 140 -10.43 -10.88 20.35
C LEU A 140 -11.09 -12.08 21.03
N ASP A 141 -10.35 -13.11 21.40
CA ASP A 141 -10.87 -14.28 22.10
C ASP A 141 -11.36 -13.95 23.53
N GLN A 142 -10.66 -13.08 24.24
CA GLN A 142 -11.08 -12.61 25.57
C GLN A 142 -12.38 -11.79 25.53
N LEU A 143 -12.64 -11.08 24.45
CA LEU A 143 -13.82 -10.23 24.26
C LEU A 143 -15.00 -10.98 23.66
N LYS A 144 -14.73 -12.05 22.91
CA LYS A 144 -15.74 -12.91 22.27
C LYS A 144 -16.73 -13.45 23.31
N GLY A 145 -18.00 -13.30 23.03
CA GLY A 145 -19.09 -13.75 23.92
C GLY A 145 -19.47 -12.75 25.02
N LYS A 146 -18.61 -11.80 25.39
CA LYS A 146 -18.90 -10.70 26.31
C LYS A 146 -19.47 -9.47 25.59
N TYR A 147 -18.99 -9.22 24.37
CA TYR A 147 -19.32 -8.06 23.55
C TYR A 147 -19.71 -8.49 22.13
N ILE A 148 -20.42 -7.61 21.44
CA ILE A 148 -20.56 -7.68 19.98
C ILE A 148 -19.30 -7.02 19.40
N LEU A 149 -18.52 -7.77 18.61
CA LEU A 149 -17.30 -7.26 17.99
C LEU A 149 -17.63 -6.85 16.56
N LEU A 150 -17.27 -5.64 16.18
CA LEU A 150 -17.51 -5.07 14.87
C LEU A 150 -16.18 -4.54 14.31
N LEU A 151 -15.95 -4.76 13.03
CA LEU A 151 -14.78 -4.28 12.31
C LEU A 151 -15.19 -3.06 11.47
N MET A 152 -14.39 -2.00 11.55
CA MET A 152 -14.51 -0.84 10.68
C MET A 152 -13.27 -0.80 9.78
N THR A 153 -13.51 -0.73 8.48
CA THR A 153 -12.46 -0.54 7.46
C THR A 153 -12.83 0.65 6.59
N ASN A 154 -11.83 1.34 6.09
CA ASN A 154 -12.01 2.37 5.07
C ASN A 154 -12.18 1.74 3.71
#